data_8433357b4322327682f3e721f5d564cf
#
_entry.id   8433357b4322327682f3e721f5d564cf
#
_cell.length_a   1.000
_cell.length_b   1.000
_cell.length_c   1.000
_cell.angle_alpha   90.00
_cell.angle_beta   90.00
_cell.angle_gamma   90.00
#
_symmetry.space_group_name_H-M   'P 1'
#
loop_
_entity.id
_entity.type
_entity.pdbx_description
1 polymer ?
#
loop_
_entity_poly.entity_id
_entity_poly.type
_entity_poly.pdbx_seq_one_letter_code
_entity_poly.pdbx_strand_id
1 'polypeptide(L)'
;TTAYVDTATSGISSDSIKDADNDTKIQAEASSDADELVFTTAGQERAKMDNNVSMSARGGFFTHNATMHASETFTIASTEGTVAAGPLDVQGTVDVQGTLVVV
;
A
#
# COMPACT_ATOMS: atom_id res chain seq x y z
N THR A 1 30.76 -0.19 16.55
CA THR A 1 31.34 1.13 16.25
C THR A 1 30.33 2.04 15.61
N THR A 2 30.55 3.33 15.68
CA THR A 2 29.67 4.33 15.06
C THR A 2 29.52 4.11 13.54
N ALA A 3 30.63 3.83 12.85
CA ALA A 3 30.61 3.59 11.40
C ALA A 3 29.77 2.37 11.03
N TYR A 4 29.83 1.31 11.82
CA TYR A 4 29.02 0.12 11.61
C TYR A 4 27.53 0.41 11.82
N VAL A 5 27.18 1.12 12.87
CA VAL A 5 25.78 1.50 13.16
C VAL A 5 25.24 2.43 12.08
N ASP A 6 26.03 3.41 11.64
CA ASP A 6 25.62 4.30 10.56
C ASP A 6 25.35 3.55 9.26
N THR A 7 26.19 2.56 8.92
CA THR A 7 25.97 1.70 7.74
C THR A 7 24.70 0.87 7.89
N ALA A 8 24.49 0.26 9.05
CA ALA A 8 23.33 -0.60 9.31
C ALA A 8 22.00 0.17 9.26
N THR A 9 22.01 1.46 9.59
CA THR A 9 20.81 2.30 9.63
C THR A 9 20.69 3.28 8.47
N SER A 10 21.56 3.19 7.46
CA SER A 10 21.61 4.17 6.36
C SER A 10 20.33 4.25 5.52
N GLY A 11 19.51 3.18 5.50
CA GLY A 11 18.23 3.17 4.79
C GLY A 11 17.05 3.61 5.63
N ILE A 12 17.26 3.98 6.89
CA ILE A 12 16.20 4.32 7.84
C ILE A 12 16.49 5.69 8.43
N SER A 13 15.52 6.59 8.34
CA SER A 13 15.57 7.89 9.02
C SER A 13 14.34 8.03 9.92
N SER A 14 14.22 9.16 10.61
CA SER A 14 13.07 9.42 11.50
C SER A 14 11.74 9.49 10.75
N ASP A 15 11.76 9.76 9.45
CA ASP A 15 10.56 9.99 8.64
C ASP A 15 10.53 9.19 7.33
N SER A 16 11.48 8.28 7.11
CA SER A 16 11.48 7.48 5.88
C SER A 16 12.22 6.16 6.04
N ILE A 17 11.82 5.19 5.20
CA ILE A 17 12.54 3.95 4.92
C ILE A 17 12.87 3.98 3.44
N LYS A 18 14.13 3.74 3.09
CA LYS A 18 14.60 3.89 1.71
C LYS A 18 15.71 2.91 1.39
N ASP A 19 15.90 2.69 0.10
CA ASP A 19 17.02 1.90 -0.41
C ASP A 19 18.32 2.74 -0.55
N ALA A 20 19.40 2.11 -1.02
CA ALA A 20 20.73 2.72 -1.03
C ALA A 20 20.83 3.97 -1.91
N ASP A 21 20.15 3.99 -3.06
CA ASP A 21 20.17 5.13 -3.98
C ASP A 21 18.99 6.10 -3.79
N ASN A 22 18.14 5.84 -2.79
CA ASN A 22 17.06 6.73 -2.39
C ASN A 22 15.96 6.91 -3.45
N ASP A 23 15.84 5.99 -4.40
CA ASP A 23 14.79 6.06 -5.42
C ASP A 23 13.55 5.20 -5.12
N THR A 24 13.62 4.35 -4.09
CA THR A 24 12.51 3.52 -3.61
C THR A 24 12.37 3.72 -2.12
N LYS A 25 11.22 4.23 -1.68
CA LYS A 25 11.07 4.63 -0.27
C LYS A 25 9.62 4.78 0.13
N ILE A 26 9.41 4.74 1.43
CA ILE A 26 8.16 5.14 2.09
C ILE A 26 8.50 6.31 3.00
N GLN A 27 7.82 7.44 2.83
CA GLN A 27 8.06 8.63 3.62
C GLN A 27 6.82 9.02 4.41
N ALA A 28 7.03 9.36 5.69
CA ALA A 28 6.09 10.17 6.45
C ALA A 28 6.45 11.63 6.15
N GLU A 29 5.55 12.37 5.54
CA GLU A 29 5.77 13.79 5.24
C GLU A 29 6.90 14.06 4.23
N ALA A 30 6.58 13.99 2.94
CA ALA A 30 7.50 14.34 1.87
C ALA A 30 7.94 15.83 1.94
N SER A 31 7.14 16.67 2.57
CA SER A 31 7.48 18.05 2.89
C SER A 31 7.11 18.34 4.34
N SER A 32 7.63 19.44 4.90
CA SER A 32 7.45 19.76 6.32
C SER A 32 5.96 19.83 6.68
N ASP A 33 5.55 19.02 7.65
CA ASP A 33 4.20 19.00 8.22
C ASP A 33 3.10 18.78 7.18
N ALA A 34 3.38 17.96 6.16
CA ALA A 34 2.40 17.65 5.10
C ALA A 34 1.31 16.67 5.57
N ASP A 35 1.52 15.96 6.68
CA ASP A 35 0.59 14.98 7.25
C ASP A 35 0.16 13.92 6.24
N GLU A 36 1.13 13.31 5.57
CA GLU A 36 0.87 12.30 4.55
C GLU A 36 1.92 11.19 4.55
N LEU A 37 1.53 10.00 4.09
CA LEU A 37 2.45 8.91 3.77
C LEU A 37 2.60 8.84 2.26
N VAL A 38 3.84 8.82 1.77
CA VAL A 38 4.15 8.80 0.34
C VAL A 38 4.95 7.55 -0.01
N PHE A 39 4.51 6.86 -1.05
CA PHE A 39 5.15 5.66 -1.59
C PHE A 39 5.81 6.00 -2.91
N THR A 40 7.13 5.82 -2.98
CA THR A 40 7.94 6.16 -4.15
C THR A 40 8.68 4.92 -4.64
N THR A 41 8.67 4.67 -5.94
CA THR A 41 9.51 3.66 -6.58
C THR A 41 10.16 4.25 -7.82
N ALA A 42 11.44 3.93 -8.05
CA ALA A 42 12.22 4.44 -9.19
C ALA A 42 12.15 5.98 -9.29
N GLY A 43 12.22 6.67 -8.14
CA GLY A 43 12.22 8.13 -8.07
C GLY A 43 10.87 8.80 -8.33
N GLN A 44 9.79 8.03 -8.50
CA GLN A 44 8.46 8.55 -8.81
C GLN A 44 7.47 8.26 -7.69
N GLU A 45 6.69 9.25 -7.28
CA GLU A 45 5.59 9.04 -6.37
C GLU A 45 4.54 8.14 -7.02
N ARG A 46 4.19 7.02 -6.36
CA ARG A 46 3.23 6.05 -6.89
C ARG A 46 1.89 6.11 -6.17
N ALA A 47 1.90 6.38 -4.88
CA ALA A 47 0.69 6.48 -4.08
C ALA A 47 0.95 7.34 -2.87
N LYS A 48 -0.12 7.88 -2.28
CA LYS A 48 -0.04 8.55 -0.98
C LYS A 48 -1.35 8.43 -0.22
N MET A 49 -1.23 8.51 1.10
CA MET A 49 -2.37 8.64 2.01
C MET A 49 -2.23 9.99 2.70
N ASP A 50 -3.25 10.82 2.62
CA ASP A 50 -3.25 12.15 3.21
C ASP A 50 -4.09 12.22 4.49
N ASN A 51 -4.19 13.41 5.08
CA ASN A 51 -4.93 13.62 6.31
C ASN A 51 -6.46 13.77 6.10
N ASN A 52 -6.93 13.65 4.87
CA ASN A 52 -8.36 13.73 4.52
C ASN A 52 -9.00 12.35 4.36
N VAL A 53 -8.35 11.30 4.90
CA VAL A 53 -8.81 9.91 4.78
C VAL A 53 -8.85 9.46 3.30
N SER A 54 -7.93 9.97 2.51
CA SER A 54 -7.85 9.67 1.08
C SER A 54 -6.56 8.90 0.77
N MET A 55 -6.71 7.87 -0.05
CA MET A 55 -5.57 7.20 -0.69
C MET A 55 -5.63 7.46 -2.18
N SER A 56 -4.54 7.93 -2.75
CA SER A 56 -4.45 8.18 -4.19
C SER A 56 -3.28 7.41 -4.80
N ALA A 57 -3.50 6.87 -5.99
CA ALA A 57 -2.46 6.24 -6.81
C ALA A 57 -2.20 7.11 -8.04
N ARG A 58 -0.94 7.29 -8.36
CA ARG A 58 -0.57 7.96 -9.61
C ARG A 58 -0.98 7.08 -10.79
N GLY A 59 -1.56 7.69 -11.80
CA GLY A 59 -2.16 6.97 -12.92
C GLY A 59 -3.61 6.54 -12.67
N GLY A 60 -4.07 6.56 -11.43
CA GLY A 60 -5.47 6.32 -11.08
C GLY A 60 -5.93 4.87 -11.12
N PHE A 61 -5.01 3.90 -11.24
CA PHE A 61 -5.37 2.49 -11.35
C PHE A 61 -4.76 1.64 -10.25
N PHE A 62 -5.60 0.77 -9.66
CA PHE A 62 -5.16 -0.30 -8.78
C PHE A 62 -5.38 -1.62 -9.50
N THR A 63 -4.39 -2.51 -9.42
CA THR A 63 -4.46 -3.83 -10.05
C THR A 63 -4.44 -4.90 -8.97
N HIS A 64 -5.35 -5.85 -9.06
CA HIS A 64 -5.34 -7.03 -8.23
C HIS A 64 -5.32 -8.29 -9.10
N ASN A 65 -4.91 -9.41 -8.51
CA ASN A 65 -4.98 -10.69 -9.22
C ASN A 65 -6.44 -11.11 -9.42
N ALA A 66 -6.77 -11.61 -10.61
CA ALA A 66 -8.11 -12.10 -10.90
C ALA A 66 -8.44 -13.37 -10.11
N THR A 67 -7.42 -14.14 -9.72
CA THR A 67 -7.59 -15.42 -9.05
C THR A 67 -7.35 -15.29 -7.56
N MET A 68 -8.30 -15.74 -6.76
CA MET A 68 -8.15 -16.00 -5.34
C MET A 68 -7.85 -17.48 -5.14
N HIS A 69 -6.66 -17.78 -4.62
CA HIS A 69 -6.17 -19.16 -4.54
C HIS A 69 -6.93 -20.00 -3.50
N ALA A 70 -6.86 -21.33 -3.67
CA ALA A 70 -7.63 -22.28 -2.87
C ALA A 70 -7.33 -22.22 -1.36
N SER A 71 -6.13 -21.78 -0.96
CA SER A 71 -5.74 -21.68 0.45
C SER A 71 -6.12 -20.34 1.09
N GLU A 72 -6.66 -19.41 0.33
CA GLU A 72 -6.96 -18.06 0.81
C GLU A 72 -8.40 -17.94 1.29
N THR A 73 -8.58 -17.16 2.35
CA THR A 73 -9.90 -16.74 2.83
C THR A 73 -9.89 -15.23 2.97
N PHE A 74 -10.87 -14.59 2.34
CA PHE A 74 -11.06 -13.15 2.46
C PHE A 74 -12.42 -12.88 3.09
N THR A 75 -12.43 -12.22 4.25
CA THR A 75 -13.65 -11.91 4.99
C THR A 75 -13.97 -10.42 4.86
N ILE A 76 -15.18 -10.13 4.44
CA ILE A 76 -15.72 -8.77 4.43
C ILE A 76 -16.68 -8.70 5.62
N ALA A 77 -16.27 -7.98 6.66
CA ALA A 77 -17.05 -7.87 7.89
C ALA A 77 -18.37 -7.14 7.65
N SER A 78 -19.31 -7.27 8.58
CA SER A 78 -20.65 -6.70 8.45
C SER A 78 -20.67 -5.17 8.32
N THR A 79 -19.58 -4.51 8.76
CA THR A 79 -19.44 -3.05 8.69
C THR A 79 -18.58 -2.60 7.51
N GLU A 80 -18.19 -3.52 6.62
CA GLU A 80 -17.25 -3.24 5.53
C GLU A 80 -17.91 -3.42 4.16
N GLY A 81 -17.38 -2.69 3.19
CA GLY A 81 -17.70 -2.86 1.78
C GLY A 81 -16.44 -3.01 0.95
N THR A 82 -16.52 -3.85 -0.06
CA THR A 82 -15.41 -4.10 -0.97
C THR A 82 -15.88 -4.01 -2.41
N VAL A 83 -15.08 -3.36 -3.26
CA VAL A 83 -15.30 -3.32 -4.71
C VAL A 83 -14.15 -4.07 -5.37
N ALA A 84 -14.46 -5.04 -6.21
CA ALA A 84 -13.47 -5.80 -6.96
C ALA A 84 -13.73 -5.67 -8.46
N ALA A 85 -12.66 -5.61 -9.24
CA ALA A 85 -12.76 -5.65 -10.69
C ALA A 85 -12.91 -7.09 -11.15
N GLY A 86 -13.94 -7.38 -11.96
CA GLY A 86 -14.15 -8.70 -12.54
C GLY A 86 -13.41 -8.87 -13.86
N PRO A 87 -13.30 -10.11 -14.35
CA PRO A 87 -13.79 -11.32 -13.69
C PRO A 87 -12.96 -11.70 -12.46
N LEU A 88 -13.63 -12.31 -11.49
CA LEU A 88 -13.01 -12.75 -10.25
C LEU A 88 -13.12 -14.29 -10.16
N ASP A 89 -11.97 -14.97 -10.16
CA ASP A 89 -11.90 -16.41 -10.04
C ASP A 89 -11.64 -16.80 -8.58
N VAL A 90 -12.67 -17.22 -7.88
CA VAL A 90 -12.61 -17.60 -6.48
C VAL A 90 -12.37 -19.10 -6.36
N GLN A 91 -11.14 -19.51 -6.09
CA GLN A 91 -10.77 -20.88 -5.79
C GLN A 91 -10.71 -21.13 -4.27
N GLY A 92 -10.56 -20.09 -3.49
CA GLY A 92 -10.60 -20.11 -2.03
C GLY A 92 -11.99 -19.82 -1.50
N THR A 93 -12.03 -19.03 -0.42
CA THR A 93 -13.27 -18.67 0.26
C THR A 93 -13.40 -17.14 0.35
N VAL A 94 -14.55 -16.62 -0.05
CA VAL A 94 -14.94 -15.24 0.22
C VAL A 94 -16.12 -15.28 1.18
N ASP A 95 -15.91 -14.78 2.39
CA ASP A 95 -16.94 -14.68 3.41
C ASP A 95 -17.50 -13.27 3.43
N VAL A 96 -18.67 -13.08 2.85
CA VAL A 96 -19.29 -11.76 2.71
C VAL A 96 -20.32 -11.59 3.82
N GLN A 97 -19.95 -10.89 4.86
CA GLN A 97 -20.86 -10.46 5.94
C GLN A 97 -21.35 -9.03 5.70
N GLY A 98 -20.57 -8.23 4.98
CA GLY A 98 -20.91 -6.89 4.55
C GLY A 98 -21.36 -6.83 3.10
N THR A 99 -20.73 -5.96 2.31
CA THR A 99 -21.08 -5.76 0.90
C THR A 99 -19.89 -6.04 0.00
N LEU A 100 -20.11 -6.83 -1.04
CA LEU A 100 -19.14 -7.02 -2.14
C LEU A 100 -19.79 -6.60 -3.45
N VAL A 101 -19.13 -5.70 -4.16
CA VAL A 101 -19.52 -5.29 -5.52
C VAL A 101 -18.42 -5.71 -6.49
N VAL A 102 -18.76 -6.51 -7.49
CA VAL A 102 -17.86 -6.88 -8.57
C VAL A 102 -18.27 -6.12 -9.81
N VAL A 103 -17.34 -5.36 -10.36
CA VAL A 103 -17.60 -4.50 -11.50
C VAL A 103 -16.85 -4.95 -12.75
#